data_4ed6de38fb9238851c6b042d14112439
#
_entry.id   4ed6de38fb9238851c6b042d14112439
#
_cell.length_a   1.000
_cell.length_b   1.000
_cell.length_c   1.000
_cell.angle_alpha   90.00
_cell.angle_beta   90.00
_cell.angle_gamma   90.00
#
_symmetry.space_group_name_H-M   'P 1'
#
loop_
_entity.id
_entity.type
_entity.pdbx_description
1 polymer ?
#
loop_
_entity_poly.entity_id
_entity_poly.type
_entity_poly.pdbx_seq_one_letter_code
_entity_poly.pdbx_strand_id
1 'polypeptide(L)'
;MAGGGGRGRGEEEYDYLFKVVLIGDSGVGKSNLLSRFTRNEFCLESKSTIGVEFATRTLHVEEKIIKAQIWDTAGQERYRAITSAYYRGALGAVLVYDVTKPTTFENISRWLKELRDHADANIRIMLVGNKTDLKDLRAVPADDAGGYAEAEGLSYIETSALEAMNVEEAFQLILGDIYRAVSKKAVASEEDRAGAAGVKEDILLHC
;
A
#
# COMPACT_ATOMS: atom_id res chain seq x y z
N MET A 1 8.46 38.73 33.40
CA MET A 1 7.52 37.62 33.20
C MET A 1 7.24 37.55 31.71
N ALA A 2 7.83 36.61 31.04
CA ALA A 2 7.59 36.36 29.60
C ALA A 2 7.18 34.90 29.49
N GLY A 3 5.92 34.70 29.15
CA GLY A 3 5.36 33.39 28.91
C GLY A 3 5.83 32.89 27.54
N GLY A 4 6.62 31.83 27.55
CA GLY A 4 6.99 31.10 26.34
C GLY A 4 5.82 30.25 25.84
N GLY A 5 5.12 30.71 24.81
CA GLY A 5 4.17 29.90 24.08
C GLY A 5 4.90 28.82 23.31
N GLY A 6 4.70 27.54 23.67
CA GLY A 6 5.13 26.39 22.89
C GLY A 6 4.45 26.44 21.53
N ARG A 7 5.23 26.61 20.47
CA ARG A 7 4.76 26.41 19.08
C ARG A 7 4.49 24.92 18.93
N GLY A 8 3.20 24.56 18.82
CA GLY A 8 2.80 23.25 18.34
C GLY A 8 3.46 22.99 16.99
N ARG A 9 3.99 21.78 16.78
CA ARG A 9 4.41 21.32 15.46
C ARG A 9 3.19 21.48 14.55
N GLY A 10 3.30 22.35 13.54
CA GLY A 10 2.25 22.51 12.55
C GLY A 10 1.96 21.16 11.91
N GLU A 11 0.70 20.77 11.91
CA GLU A 11 0.25 19.63 11.12
C GLU A 11 0.63 19.92 9.67
N GLU A 12 1.41 19.03 9.05
CA GLU A 12 1.72 19.15 7.63
C GLU A 12 0.39 19.06 6.86
N GLU A 13 0.08 20.11 6.09
CA GLU A 13 -1.10 20.10 5.22
C GLU A 13 -0.90 19.05 4.13
N TYR A 14 -1.93 18.23 3.90
CA TYR A 14 -1.97 17.24 2.83
C TYR A 14 -3.34 17.25 2.13
N ASP A 15 -3.34 16.88 0.86
CA ASP A 15 -4.57 16.77 0.06
C ASP A 15 -5.32 15.47 0.34
N TYR A 16 -4.58 14.37 0.56
CA TYR A 16 -5.12 13.02 0.77
C TYR A 16 -4.38 12.27 1.86
N LEU A 17 -5.12 11.44 2.59
CA LEU A 17 -4.59 10.41 3.49
C LEU A 17 -4.90 9.04 2.90
N PHE A 18 -3.88 8.28 2.52
CA PHE A 18 -4.03 6.94 1.98
C PHE A 18 -3.49 5.88 2.93
N LYS A 19 -4.33 4.93 3.27
CA LYS A 19 -3.94 3.75 4.02
C LYS A 19 -3.50 2.65 3.05
N VAL A 20 -2.28 2.15 3.24
CA VAL A 20 -1.69 1.02 2.52
C VAL A 20 -1.30 -0.05 3.53
N VAL A 21 -1.61 -1.31 3.25
CA VAL A 21 -1.29 -2.44 4.12
C VAL A 21 -0.20 -3.31 3.50
N LEU A 22 0.76 -3.77 4.32
CA LEU A 22 1.79 -4.73 3.94
C LEU A 22 1.35 -6.13 4.37
N ILE A 23 1.40 -7.08 3.44
CA ILE A 23 0.95 -8.46 3.64
C ILE A 23 1.97 -9.42 3.07
N GLY A 24 2.10 -10.59 3.66
CA GLY A 24 3.02 -11.64 3.25
C GLY A 24 3.53 -12.42 4.46
N ASP A 25 4.26 -13.49 4.19
CA ASP A 25 4.81 -14.38 5.22
C ASP A 25 5.74 -13.67 6.19
N SER A 26 5.94 -14.27 7.37
CA SER A 26 6.96 -13.78 8.31
C SER A 26 8.35 -13.86 7.70
N GLY A 27 9.17 -12.85 7.96
CA GLY A 27 10.57 -12.81 7.54
C GLY A 27 10.80 -12.40 6.08
N VAL A 28 9.76 -12.06 5.28
CA VAL A 28 9.94 -11.57 3.90
C VAL A 28 10.48 -10.14 3.82
N GLY A 29 10.45 -9.40 4.94
CA GLY A 29 11.03 -8.06 5.04
C GLY A 29 10.02 -6.91 5.01
N LYS A 30 8.74 -7.14 5.33
CA LYS A 30 7.71 -6.08 5.37
C LYS A 30 8.10 -4.92 6.28
N SER A 31 8.52 -5.20 7.51
CA SER A 31 8.94 -4.18 8.49
C SER A 31 10.16 -3.40 8.02
N ASN A 32 11.11 -4.05 7.35
CA ASN A 32 12.27 -3.37 6.78
C ASN A 32 11.91 -2.51 5.56
N LEU A 33 10.94 -2.91 4.74
CA LEU A 33 10.41 -2.06 3.68
C LEU A 33 9.75 -0.81 4.28
N LEU A 34 8.95 -0.96 5.32
CA LEU A 34 8.34 0.15 6.04
C LEU A 34 9.38 1.11 6.62
N SER A 35 10.37 0.59 7.35
CA SER A 35 11.44 1.39 7.96
C SER A 35 12.31 2.08 6.90
N ARG A 36 12.61 1.39 5.81
CA ARG A 36 13.38 1.96 4.71
C ARG A 36 12.62 3.11 4.04
N PHE A 37 11.34 2.92 3.76
CA PHE A 37 10.51 3.95 3.14
C PHE A 37 10.28 5.15 4.05
N THR A 38 9.98 4.94 5.34
CA THR A 38 9.57 6.02 6.25
C THR A 38 10.72 6.72 6.96
N ARG A 39 11.84 6.02 7.23
CA ARG A 39 12.97 6.53 8.03
C ARG A 39 14.33 6.35 7.37
N ASN A 40 14.38 5.72 6.21
CA ASN A 40 15.62 5.30 5.54
C ASN A 40 16.53 4.42 6.43
N GLU A 41 15.92 3.55 7.21
CA GLU A 41 16.58 2.63 8.14
C GLU A 41 16.41 1.18 7.70
N PHE A 42 17.39 0.33 8.07
CA PHE A 42 17.35 -1.11 7.88
C PHE A 42 17.90 -1.81 9.12
N CYS A 43 17.22 -2.87 9.57
CA CYS A 43 17.65 -3.69 10.69
C CYS A 43 17.79 -5.14 10.26
N LEU A 44 19.01 -5.65 10.20
CA LEU A 44 19.31 -7.03 9.82
C LEU A 44 18.73 -8.03 10.83
N GLU A 45 18.77 -7.71 12.11
CA GLU A 45 18.27 -8.54 13.21
C GLU A 45 16.81 -8.25 13.56
N SER A 46 16.00 -7.83 12.58
CA SER A 46 14.58 -7.58 12.86
C SER A 46 13.91 -8.86 13.32
N LYS A 47 13.40 -8.84 14.55
CA LYS A 47 12.58 -9.91 15.11
C LYS A 47 11.22 -9.94 14.41
N SER A 48 10.53 -11.08 14.46
CA SER A 48 9.16 -11.17 13.96
C SER A 48 8.30 -10.07 14.60
N THR A 49 7.55 -9.34 13.77
CA THR A 49 6.63 -8.30 14.23
C THR A 49 5.59 -8.89 15.17
N ILE A 50 5.36 -8.22 16.30
CA ILE A 50 4.33 -8.61 17.26
C ILE A 50 3.19 -7.57 17.16
N GLY A 51 2.02 -8.01 16.72
CA GLY A 51 0.87 -7.14 16.56
C GLY A 51 0.86 -6.37 15.23
N VAL A 52 0.34 -5.15 15.28
CA VAL A 52 0.20 -4.24 14.13
C VAL A 52 0.95 -2.96 14.43
N GLU A 53 1.79 -2.53 13.51
CA GLU A 53 2.48 -1.25 13.55
C GLU A 53 2.11 -0.44 12.31
N PHE A 54 2.14 0.88 12.41
CA PHE A 54 2.03 1.75 11.24
C PHE A 54 3.01 2.92 11.34
N ALA A 55 3.40 3.43 10.20
CA ALA A 55 4.17 4.66 10.10
C ALA A 55 3.59 5.52 8.97
N THR A 56 3.85 6.82 9.05
CA THR A 56 3.36 7.78 8.06
C THR A 56 4.52 8.48 7.38
N ARG A 57 4.32 8.79 6.11
CA ARG A 57 5.20 9.67 5.35
C ARG A 57 4.37 10.52 4.41
N THR A 58 4.68 11.81 4.37
CA THR A 58 4.07 12.77 3.43
C THR A 58 4.97 12.93 2.22
N LEU A 59 4.40 12.82 1.03
CA LEU A 59 5.15 12.91 -0.23
C LEU A 59 4.29 13.53 -1.33
N HIS A 60 4.95 14.01 -2.38
CA HIS A 60 4.31 14.51 -3.59
C HIS A 60 4.07 13.36 -4.57
N VAL A 61 2.82 13.19 -4.99
CA VAL A 61 2.41 12.25 -6.03
C VAL A 61 1.65 13.05 -7.08
N GLU A 62 2.22 13.14 -8.28
CA GLU A 62 1.76 14.08 -9.31
C GLU A 62 1.74 15.50 -8.74
N GLU A 63 0.59 16.20 -8.74
CA GLU A 63 0.48 17.58 -8.23
C GLU A 63 -0.16 17.66 -6.83
N LYS A 64 -0.21 16.53 -6.11
CA LYS A 64 -0.89 16.41 -4.81
C LYS A 64 0.07 16.02 -3.70
N ILE A 65 -0.22 16.53 -2.51
CA ILE A 65 0.46 16.15 -1.28
C ILE A 65 -0.33 15.00 -0.65
N ILE A 66 0.31 13.83 -0.58
CA ILE A 66 -0.31 12.62 -0.05
C ILE A 66 0.38 12.22 1.25
N LYS A 67 -0.39 12.10 2.31
CA LYS A 67 0.03 11.45 3.55
C LYS A 67 -0.23 9.96 3.43
N ALA A 68 0.83 9.20 3.25
CA ALA A 68 0.77 7.74 3.22
C ALA A 68 0.83 7.18 4.64
N GLN A 69 -0.15 6.39 5.01
CA GLN A 69 -0.19 5.63 6.27
C GLN A 69 0.03 4.16 5.93
N ILE A 70 1.23 3.66 6.22
CA ILE A 70 1.63 2.29 5.88
C ILE A 70 1.50 1.42 7.12
N TRP A 71 0.69 0.37 7.01
CA TRP A 71 0.42 -0.57 8.08
C TRP A 71 1.18 -1.87 7.87
N ASP A 72 1.91 -2.30 8.89
CA ASP A 72 2.65 -3.56 8.94
C ASP A 72 2.03 -4.49 9.98
N THR A 73 1.99 -5.78 9.68
CA THR A 73 1.48 -6.80 10.59
C THR A 73 2.41 -7.99 10.68
N ALA A 74 2.29 -8.76 11.76
CA ALA A 74 2.93 -10.05 11.90
C ALA A 74 2.48 -10.98 10.76
N GLY A 75 3.43 -11.57 10.03
CA GLY A 75 3.17 -12.55 8.98
C GLY A 75 2.78 -13.94 9.51
N GLN A 76 2.30 -14.03 10.75
CA GLN A 76 1.92 -15.28 11.38
C GLN A 76 0.41 -15.45 11.40
N GLU A 77 -0.08 -16.62 10.99
CA GLU A 77 -1.49 -17.00 10.92
C GLU A 77 -2.25 -16.92 12.26
N ARG A 78 -1.53 -16.82 13.37
CA ARG A 78 -2.09 -16.81 14.74
C ARG A 78 -2.94 -15.58 15.06
N TYR A 79 -2.86 -14.54 14.24
CA TYR A 79 -3.54 -13.25 14.48
C TYR A 79 -4.74 -13.00 13.56
N ARG A 80 -5.38 -14.05 13.06
CA ARG A 80 -6.58 -13.96 12.18
C ARG A 80 -7.73 -13.11 12.73
N ALA A 81 -7.83 -12.96 14.05
CA ALA A 81 -8.88 -12.15 14.68
C ALA A 81 -8.71 -10.64 14.46
N ILE A 82 -7.50 -10.18 14.08
CA ILE A 82 -7.20 -8.76 13.87
C ILE A 82 -7.46 -8.34 12.40
N THR A 83 -7.63 -9.29 11.50
CA THR A 83 -7.53 -9.13 10.05
C THR A 83 -8.57 -8.19 9.44
N SER A 84 -9.85 -8.26 9.80
CA SER A 84 -10.88 -7.42 9.18
C SER A 84 -10.71 -5.93 9.52
N ALA A 85 -10.35 -5.61 10.76
CA ALA A 85 -10.05 -4.23 11.19
C ALA A 85 -8.76 -3.70 10.53
N TYR A 86 -7.77 -4.57 10.28
CA TYR A 86 -6.53 -4.24 9.59
C TYR A 86 -6.78 -3.75 8.17
N TYR A 87 -7.66 -4.41 7.43
CA TYR A 87 -7.98 -4.05 6.03
C TYR A 87 -8.96 -2.90 5.90
N ARG A 88 -9.67 -2.52 6.96
CA ARG A 88 -10.70 -1.47 6.89
C ARG A 88 -10.10 -0.14 6.45
N GLY A 89 -10.68 0.44 5.40
CA GLY A 89 -10.26 1.72 4.84
C GLY A 89 -8.94 1.68 4.07
N ALA A 90 -8.34 0.51 3.86
CA ALA A 90 -7.17 0.37 3.03
C ALA A 90 -7.52 0.61 1.55
N LEU A 91 -6.77 1.49 0.91
CA LEU A 91 -6.90 1.82 -0.52
C LEU A 91 -5.86 1.10 -1.37
N GLY A 92 -4.80 0.62 -0.73
CA GLY A 92 -3.75 -0.17 -1.36
C GLY A 92 -3.25 -1.29 -0.46
N ALA A 93 -2.69 -2.32 -1.09
CA ALA A 93 -2.02 -3.42 -0.44
C ALA A 93 -0.75 -3.80 -1.19
N VAL A 94 0.31 -4.06 -0.45
CA VAL A 94 1.57 -4.57 -0.97
C VAL A 94 1.76 -6.00 -0.49
N LEU A 95 1.70 -6.95 -1.42
CA LEU A 95 1.95 -8.37 -1.20
C LEU A 95 3.45 -8.63 -1.35
N VAL A 96 4.11 -9.02 -0.27
CA VAL A 96 5.56 -9.18 -0.24
C VAL A 96 5.95 -10.65 -0.14
N TYR A 97 6.86 -11.09 -0.99
CA TYR A 97 7.54 -12.38 -0.91
C TYR A 97 9.06 -12.19 -0.89
N ASP A 98 9.78 -13.22 -0.48
CA ASP A 98 11.24 -13.28 -0.46
C ASP A 98 11.73 -14.02 -1.70
N VAL A 99 12.48 -13.36 -2.59
CA VAL A 99 12.96 -13.96 -3.84
C VAL A 99 13.86 -15.18 -3.64
N THR A 100 14.37 -15.39 -2.41
CA THR A 100 15.19 -16.55 -2.04
C THR A 100 14.40 -17.73 -1.51
N LYS A 101 13.07 -17.54 -1.25
CA LYS A 101 12.23 -18.56 -0.61
C LYS A 101 10.96 -18.81 -1.43
N PRO A 102 10.95 -19.87 -2.28
CA PRO A 102 9.80 -20.19 -3.14
C PRO A 102 8.49 -20.34 -2.38
N THR A 103 8.50 -20.93 -1.18
CA THR A 103 7.31 -21.09 -0.34
C THR A 103 6.60 -19.76 -0.06
N THR A 104 7.35 -18.67 0.13
CA THR A 104 6.77 -17.34 0.37
C THR A 104 6.06 -16.79 -0.87
N PHE A 105 6.52 -17.14 -2.06
CA PHE A 105 5.86 -16.82 -3.32
C PHE A 105 4.61 -17.71 -3.54
N GLU A 106 4.69 -19.00 -3.29
CA GLU A 106 3.54 -19.91 -3.35
C GLU A 106 2.40 -19.46 -2.43
N ASN A 107 2.72 -18.93 -1.26
CA ASN A 107 1.75 -18.40 -0.29
C ASN A 107 1.08 -17.08 -0.73
N ILE A 108 1.59 -16.40 -1.77
CA ILE A 108 0.97 -15.16 -2.28
C ILE A 108 -0.48 -15.38 -2.71
N SER A 109 -0.82 -16.52 -3.31
CA SER A 109 -2.19 -16.84 -3.71
C SER A 109 -3.15 -16.88 -2.52
N ARG A 110 -2.70 -17.39 -1.37
CA ARG A 110 -3.47 -17.41 -0.13
C ARG A 110 -3.64 -16.00 0.44
N TRP A 111 -2.58 -15.20 0.46
CA TRP A 111 -2.65 -13.82 0.92
C TRP A 111 -3.53 -12.94 0.02
N LEU A 112 -3.46 -13.14 -1.29
CA LEU A 112 -4.32 -12.45 -2.25
C LEU A 112 -5.79 -12.80 -2.05
N LYS A 113 -6.09 -14.08 -1.81
CA LYS A 113 -7.45 -14.50 -1.48
C LYS A 113 -7.96 -13.86 -0.20
N GLU A 114 -7.18 -13.88 0.87
CA GLU A 114 -7.53 -13.25 2.15
C GLU A 114 -7.80 -11.75 1.98
N LEU A 115 -6.96 -11.06 1.21
CA LEU A 115 -7.15 -9.66 0.89
C LEU A 115 -8.47 -9.40 0.16
N ARG A 116 -8.78 -10.19 -0.86
CA ARG A 116 -10.03 -10.07 -1.65
C ARG A 116 -11.27 -10.38 -0.81
N ASP A 117 -11.15 -11.28 0.17
CA ASP A 117 -12.25 -11.64 1.08
C ASP A 117 -12.55 -10.55 2.13
N HIS A 118 -11.57 -9.72 2.51
CA HIS A 118 -11.69 -8.79 3.65
C HIS A 118 -11.53 -7.31 3.30
N ALA A 119 -10.93 -6.97 2.16
CA ALA A 119 -10.72 -5.60 1.72
C ALA A 119 -11.79 -5.13 0.74
N ASP A 120 -11.80 -3.81 0.45
CA ASP A 120 -12.64 -3.23 -0.59
C ASP A 120 -12.30 -3.82 -1.96
N ALA A 121 -13.32 -4.09 -2.78
CA ALA A 121 -13.18 -4.69 -4.11
C ALA A 121 -12.32 -3.83 -5.07
N ASN A 122 -12.19 -2.54 -4.80
CA ASN A 122 -11.41 -1.59 -5.62
C ASN A 122 -10.00 -1.32 -5.08
N ILE A 123 -9.57 -2.05 -4.06
CA ILE A 123 -8.22 -1.89 -3.50
C ILE A 123 -7.16 -2.10 -4.58
N ARG A 124 -6.15 -1.23 -4.60
CA ARG A 124 -5.00 -1.38 -5.50
C ARG A 124 -4.00 -2.33 -4.90
N ILE A 125 -3.52 -3.29 -5.68
CA ILE A 125 -2.66 -4.37 -5.18
C ILE A 125 -1.37 -4.41 -5.99
N MET A 126 -0.24 -4.45 -5.28
CA MET A 126 1.09 -4.59 -5.85
C MET A 126 1.78 -5.82 -5.29
N LEU A 127 2.39 -6.62 -6.15
CA LEU A 127 3.27 -7.73 -5.78
C LEU A 127 4.71 -7.21 -5.70
N VAL A 128 5.39 -7.50 -4.59
CA VAL A 128 6.79 -7.09 -4.36
C VAL A 128 7.65 -8.31 -4.05
N GLY A 129 8.65 -8.54 -4.90
CA GLY A 129 9.73 -9.51 -4.65
C GLY A 129 10.89 -8.83 -3.92
N ASN A 130 11.04 -9.06 -2.62
CA ASN A 130 12.06 -8.42 -1.79
C ASN A 130 13.31 -9.30 -1.63
N LYS A 131 14.41 -8.68 -1.18
CA LYS A 131 15.73 -9.25 -0.94
C LYS A 131 16.51 -9.60 -2.20
N THR A 132 16.37 -8.81 -3.25
CA THR A 132 17.08 -8.97 -4.53
C THR A 132 18.60 -8.79 -4.43
N ASP A 133 19.08 -8.20 -3.32
CA ASP A 133 20.52 -8.15 -2.96
C ASP A 133 21.12 -9.54 -2.79
N LEU A 134 20.34 -10.54 -2.40
CA LEU A 134 20.77 -11.92 -2.22
C LEU A 134 20.78 -12.69 -3.56
N LYS A 135 21.56 -12.20 -4.53
CA LYS A 135 21.56 -12.68 -5.93
C LYS A 135 21.86 -14.15 -6.06
N ASP A 136 22.86 -14.65 -5.29
CA ASP A 136 23.30 -16.04 -5.35
C ASP A 136 22.31 -17.01 -4.70
N LEU A 137 21.36 -16.50 -3.91
CA LEU A 137 20.32 -17.26 -3.24
C LEU A 137 18.96 -17.18 -3.92
N ARG A 138 18.85 -16.43 -5.02
CA ARG A 138 17.57 -16.31 -5.76
C ARG A 138 17.04 -17.68 -6.15
N ALA A 139 15.78 -17.93 -5.80
CA ALA A 139 15.07 -19.17 -6.10
C ALA A 139 13.72 -18.94 -6.79
N VAL A 140 13.23 -17.70 -6.83
CA VAL A 140 12.03 -17.30 -7.57
C VAL A 140 12.44 -16.43 -8.75
N PRO A 141 12.27 -16.91 -10.01
CA PRO A 141 12.54 -16.12 -11.18
C PRO A 141 11.61 -14.89 -11.29
N ALA A 142 12.15 -13.75 -11.73
CA ALA A 142 11.36 -12.53 -11.89
C ALA A 142 10.23 -12.70 -12.92
N ASP A 143 10.47 -13.45 -14.00
CA ASP A 143 9.49 -13.71 -15.05
C ASP A 143 8.28 -14.51 -14.55
N ASP A 144 8.49 -15.47 -13.65
CA ASP A 144 7.41 -16.26 -13.05
C ASP A 144 6.51 -15.37 -12.19
N ALA A 145 7.12 -14.50 -11.37
CA ALA A 145 6.38 -13.58 -10.53
C ALA A 145 5.69 -12.48 -11.35
N GLY A 146 6.34 -11.98 -12.38
CA GLY A 146 5.74 -11.02 -13.31
C GLY A 146 4.54 -11.60 -14.05
N GLY A 147 4.65 -12.83 -14.56
CA GLY A 147 3.55 -13.54 -15.23
C GLY A 147 2.37 -13.80 -14.28
N TYR A 148 2.64 -14.17 -13.03
CA TYR A 148 1.60 -14.31 -12.02
C TYR A 148 0.89 -12.96 -11.74
N ALA A 149 1.66 -11.89 -11.57
CA ALA A 149 1.10 -10.55 -11.32
C ALA A 149 0.22 -10.09 -12.48
N GLU A 150 0.65 -10.28 -13.72
CA GLU A 150 -0.12 -9.96 -14.92
C GLU A 150 -1.44 -10.75 -14.97
N ALA A 151 -1.39 -12.06 -14.73
CA ALA A 151 -2.56 -12.94 -14.73
C ALA A 151 -3.58 -12.54 -13.65
N GLU A 152 -3.12 -12.05 -12.49
CA GLU A 152 -3.96 -11.62 -11.37
C GLU A 152 -4.35 -10.12 -11.42
N GLY A 153 -3.86 -9.38 -12.41
CA GLY A 153 -4.11 -7.93 -12.56
C GLY A 153 -3.42 -7.08 -11.51
N LEU A 154 -2.23 -7.48 -11.06
CA LEU A 154 -1.42 -6.80 -10.06
C LEU A 154 -0.30 -5.99 -10.71
N SER A 155 0.10 -4.88 -10.09
CA SER A 155 1.40 -4.26 -10.36
C SER A 155 2.51 -5.13 -9.79
N TYR A 156 3.70 -5.11 -10.40
CA TYR A 156 4.85 -5.91 -9.94
C TYR A 156 6.14 -5.10 -9.94
N ILE A 157 6.92 -5.26 -8.88
CA ILE A 157 8.27 -4.69 -8.77
C ILE A 157 9.13 -5.55 -7.85
N GLU A 158 10.43 -5.58 -8.10
CA GLU A 158 11.41 -6.20 -7.19
C GLU A 158 12.15 -5.13 -6.40
N THR A 159 12.43 -5.42 -5.12
CA THR A 159 13.06 -4.50 -4.18
C THR A 159 14.21 -5.14 -3.40
N SER A 160 15.09 -4.29 -2.87
CA SER A 160 15.98 -4.63 -1.77
C SER A 160 15.84 -3.59 -0.67
N ALA A 161 15.27 -3.98 0.47
CA ALA A 161 15.24 -3.11 1.64
C ALA A 161 16.66 -2.85 2.20
N LEU A 162 17.58 -3.80 2.05
CA LEU A 162 18.97 -3.66 2.44
C LEU A 162 19.68 -2.55 1.65
N GLU A 163 19.61 -2.63 0.31
CA GLU A 163 20.26 -1.68 -0.60
C GLU A 163 19.40 -0.45 -0.91
N ALA A 164 18.19 -0.36 -0.35
CA ALA A 164 17.19 0.65 -0.65
C ALA A 164 16.71 0.66 -2.13
N MET A 165 17.02 -0.39 -2.89
CA MET A 165 16.70 -0.46 -4.32
C MET A 165 15.19 -0.60 -4.52
N ASN A 166 14.62 0.27 -5.36
CA ASN A 166 13.21 0.30 -5.76
C ASN A 166 12.18 0.45 -4.62
N VAL A 167 12.61 0.72 -3.38
CA VAL A 167 11.67 0.85 -2.25
C VAL A 167 10.83 2.11 -2.39
N GLU A 168 11.48 3.25 -2.64
CA GLU A 168 10.79 4.52 -2.91
C GLU A 168 9.84 4.41 -4.10
N GLU A 169 10.32 3.82 -5.20
CA GLU A 169 9.56 3.64 -6.44
C GLU A 169 8.32 2.77 -6.22
N ALA A 170 8.43 1.67 -5.48
CA ALA A 170 7.31 0.78 -5.19
C ALA A 170 6.16 1.53 -4.48
N PHE A 171 6.48 2.32 -3.47
CA PHE A 171 5.45 3.09 -2.76
C PHE A 171 4.90 4.25 -3.59
N GLN A 172 5.73 4.93 -4.38
CA GLN A 172 5.25 5.96 -5.30
C GLN A 172 4.30 5.40 -6.35
N LEU A 173 4.61 4.24 -6.92
CA LEU A 173 3.75 3.59 -7.92
C LEU A 173 2.38 3.23 -7.34
N ILE A 174 2.33 2.56 -6.19
CA ILE A 174 1.03 2.19 -5.60
C ILE A 174 0.23 3.41 -5.16
N LEU A 175 0.85 4.43 -4.59
CA LEU A 175 0.17 5.67 -4.20
C LEU A 175 -0.35 6.44 -5.43
N GLY A 176 0.39 6.44 -6.54
CA GLY A 176 -0.06 6.99 -7.81
C GLY A 176 -1.26 6.24 -8.38
N ASP A 177 -1.25 4.90 -8.31
CA ASP A 177 -2.38 4.07 -8.73
C ASP A 177 -3.64 4.33 -7.90
N ILE A 178 -3.48 4.48 -6.58
CA ILE A 178 -4.58 4.85 -5.68
C ILE A 178 -5.12 6.22 -6.05
N TYR A 179 -4.25 7.23 -6.21
CA TYR A 179 -4.65 8.59 -6.55
C TYR A 179 -5.44 8.65 -7.86
N ARG A 180 -4.96 8.00 -8.91
CA ARG A 180 -5.67 7.92 -10.21
C ARG A 180 -7.03 7.25 -10.09
N ALA A 181 -7.16 6.23 -9.25
CA ALA A 181 -8.44 5.55 -9.02
C ALA A 181 -9.43 6.42 -8.26
N VAL A 182 -8.98 7.12 -7.22
CA VAL A 182 -9.82 8.03 -6.40
C VAL A 182 -10.26 9.23 -7.23
N SER A 183 -9.36 9.83 -8.01
CA SER A 183 -9.65 10.98 -8.87
C SER A 183 -10.68 10.66 -9.94
N LYS A 184 -10.57 9.49 -10.60
CA LYS A 184 -11.57 9.05 -11.58
C LYS A 184 -12.97 8.88 -10.98
N LYS A 185 -13.08 8.34 -9.76
CA LYS A 185 -14.35 8.20 -9.07
C LYS A 185 -14.96 9.55 -8.71
N ALA A 186 -14.16 10.54 -8.32
CA ALA A 186 -14.63 11.89 -8.01
C ALA A 186 -15.25 12.57 -9.24
N VAL A 187 -14.55 12.51 -10.39
CA VAL A 187 -15.05 13.09 -11.66
C VAL A 187 -16.35 12.43 -12.09
N ALA A 188 -16.44 11.09 -12.09
CA ALA A 188 -17.65 10.37 -12.46
C ALA A 188 -18.85 10.75 -11.56
N SER A 189 -18.63 10.93 -10.26
CA SER A 189 -19.68 11.33 -9.31
C SER A 189 -20.15 12.77 -9.50
N GLU A 190 -19.31 13.67 -10.01
CA GLU A 190 -19.69 15.04 -10.35
C GLU A 190 -20.50 15.09 -11.66
N GLU A 191 -20.14 14.31 -12.67
CA GLU A 191 -20.86 14.19 -13.93
C GLU A 191 -22.28 13.63 -13.71
N ASP A 192 -22.42 12.59 -12.88
CA ASP A 192 -23.73 12.03 -12.51
C ASP A 192 -24.63 13.04 -11.78
N ARG A 193 -24.05 13.87 -10.91
CA ARG A 193 -24.77 14.94 -10.20
C ARG A 193 -25.20 16.07 -11.15
N ALA A 194 -24.32 16.46 -12.08
CA ALA A 194 -24.62 17.48 -13.07
C ALA A 194 -25.72 17.00 -14.04
N GLY A 195 -25.64 15.74 -14.47
CA GLY A 195 -26.70 15.12 -15.30
C GLY A 195 -28.05 15.05 -14.61
N ALA A 196 -28.06 14.70 -13.32
CA ALA A 196 -29.32 14.66 -12.53
C ALA A 196 -29.92 16.05 -12.26
N ALA A 197 -29.10 17.10 -12.18
CA ALA A 197 -29.56 18.48 -12.04
C ALA A 197 -30.18 19.01 -13.35
N GLY A 198 -29.56 18.70 -14.50
CA GLY A 198 -30.09 19.09 -15.82
C GLY A 198 -31.49 18.48 -16.14
N VAL A 199 -31.70 17.23 -15.75
CA VAL A 199 -33.00 16.56 -15.95
C VAL A 199 -34.13 17.17 -15.10
N LYS A 200 -33.81 17.80 -13.97
CA LYS A 200 -34.81 18.49 -13.13
C LYS A 200 -35.23 19.85 -13.69
N GLU A 201 -34.39 20.57 -14.41
CA GLU A 201 -34.75 21.85 -15.05
C GLU A 201 -35.61 21.64 -16.28
N ASP A 202 -35.41 20.59 -17.07
CA ASP A 202 -36.24 20.29 -18.23
C ASP A 202 -37.66 19.86 -17.88
N ILE A 203 -37.92 19.32 -16.70
CA ILE A 203 -39.26 18.90 -16.23
C ILE A 203 -40.06 20.11 -15.72
N LEU A 204 -39.45 21.18 -15.31
CA LEU A 204 -40.11 22.40 -14.80
C LEU A 204 -40.54 23.37 -15.90
N LEU A 205 -40.06 23.19 -17.13
CA LEU A 205 -40.41 24.05 -18.28
C LEU A 205 -41.60 23.54 -19.10
N HIS A 206 -42.23 22.42 -18.76
CA HIS A 206 -43.33 21.81 -19.49
C HIS A 206 -44.59 21.58 -18.62
N CYS A 207 -44.77 22.37 -17.56
CA CYS A 207 -46.02 22.44 -16.77
C CYS A 207 -46.65 23.81 -16.83
#